data_97b904e4ebc5aae555e02a41d2d289a7
#
_entry.id   97b904e4ebc5aae555e02a41d2d289a7
#
_cell.length_a   1.000
_cell.length_b   1.000
_cell.length_c   1.000
_cell.angle_alpha   90.00
_cell.angle_beta   90.00
_cell.angle_gamma   90.00
#
_symmetry.space_group_name_H-M   'P 1'
#
loop_
_entity.id
_entity.type
_entity.pdbx_description
1 polymer ?
#
loop_
_entity_poly.entity_id
_entity_poly.type
_entity_poly.pdbx_seq_one_letter_code
_entity_poly.pdbx_strand_id
1 'polypeptide(L)'
;MKKYNLINNSLGWLMFAIAAITYLSTIEPTASFWDCPEFISQGAKLEIGHPPGNPIFMLAARTAINFCGGDLSKAAVAVNSMSALLSALTILLLFWTITHLVKKLLVTDGEEDQMSLTQYLVIMGSGVVGALAYTWSDTFWFSAVEAEVYAFSSFCTALVFWLILKWENRADEPNSDRYLILIAYVIGVSVAVHLLNLLCIPAIVLVFYYKKFKNTTVKGSLAALAVAGAIIVFILWGLVPGFVKVAQWFELFFVNTLHMPYNTGVVIYTLLDFAVFAWALYELYNQQNATRIKVSVTLAVFISGMCFIG
;
A
#
# COMPACT_ATOMS: atom_id res chain seq x y z
N MET A 1 -3.05 2.83 29.43
CA MET A 1 -2.55 2.86 28.03
C MET A 1 -1.16 2.29 27.79
N LYS A 2 -0.10 2.65 28.53
CA LYS A 2 1.28 2.11 28.29
C LYS A 2 1.36 0.57 28.33
N LYS A 3 0.71 -0.09 29.31
CA LYS A 3 0.70 -1.55 29.44
C LYS A 3 0.01 -2.24 28.27
N TYR A 4 -1.16 -1.72 27.84
CA TYR A 4 -1.89 -2.23 26.68
C TYR A 4 -1.02 -2.18 25.42
N ASN A 5 -0.44 -1.01 25.11
CA ASN A 5 0.40 -0.84 23.92
C ASN A 5 1.63 -1.77 23.93
N LEU A 6 2.25 -1.97 25.10
CA LEU A 6 3.37 -2.90 25.23
C LEU A 6 2.97 -4.33 24.89
N ILE A 7 1.88 -4.83 25.48
CA ILE A 7 1.37 -6.20 25.25
C ILE A 7 0.95 -6.36 23.78
N ASN A 8 0.17 -5.41 23.26
CA ASN A 8 -0.31 -5.45 21.89
C ASN A 8 0.83 -5.45 20.86
N ASN A 9 1.85 -4.62 21.07
CA ASN A 9 3.01 -4.58 20.18
C ASN A 9 3.86 -5.85 20.30
N SER A 10 4.10 -6.34 21.53
CA SER A 10 4.87 -7.57 21.72
C SER A 10 4.20 -8.78 21.09
N LEU A 11 2.89 -8.95 21.27
CA LEU A 11 2.12 -10.01 20.62
C LEU A 11 2.07 -9.85 19.10
N GLY A 12 1.92 -8.62 18.58
CA GLY A 12 1.97 -8.39 17.15
C GLY A 12 3.28 -8.82 16.53
N TRP A 13 4.41 -8.44 17.14
CA TRP A 13 5.73 -8.88 16.67
C TRP A 13 5.96 -10.38 16.87
N LEU A 14 5.35 -11.00 17.88
CA LEU A 14 5.35 -12.46 18.02
C LEU A 14 4.59 -13.13 16.87
N MET A 15 3.41 -12.59 16.46
CA MET A 15 2.67 -13.11 15.31
C MET A 15 3.47 -12.96 14.02
N PHE A 16 4.15 -11.82 13.84
CA PHE A 16 5.12 -11.65 12.73
C PHE A 16 6.19 -12.72 12.74
N ALA A 17 6.82 -12.96 13.89
CA ALA A 17 7.90 -13.94 13.99
C ALA A 17 7.43 -15.37 13.69
N ILE A 18 6.24 -15.77 14.19
CA ILE A 18 5.64 -17.07 13.89
C ILE A 18 5.38 -17.20 12.39
N ALA A 19 4.75 -16.20 11.77
CA ALA A 19 4.48 -16.20 10.34
C ALA A 19 5.77 -16.24 9.51
N ALA A 20 6.76 -15.39 9.86
CA ALA A 20 8.05 -15.35 9.17
C ALA A 20 8.79 -16.69 9.25
N ILE A 21 8.83 -17.32 10.43
CA ILE A 21 9.43 -18.66 10.60
C ILE A 21 8.67 -19.69 9.77
N THR A 22 7.34 -19.69 9.81
CA THR A 22 6.51 -20.62 9.02
C THR A 22 6.81 -20.48 7.53
N TYR A 23 6.76 -19.28 6.98
CA TYR A 23 6.93 -19.06 5.55
C TYR A 23 8.37 -19.27 5.09
N LEU A 24 9.36 -18.75 5.82
CA LEU A 24 10.77 -18.92 5.46
C LEU A 24 11.26 -20.38 5.59
N SER A 25 10.67 -21.17 6.50
CA SER A 25 11.03 -22.60 6.64
C SER A 25 10.39 -23.48 5.55
N THR A 26 9.36 -23.00 4.90
CA THR A 26 8.60 -23.69 3.84
C THR A 26 8.68 -23.01 2.49
N ILE A 27 9.64 -22.10 2.33
CA ILE A 27 9.83 -21.33 1.11
C ILE A 27 10.11 -22.27 -0.07
N GLU A 28 9.55 -21.96 -1.24
CA GLU A 28 9.90 -22.64 -2.48
C GLU A 28 11.37 -22.37 -2.83
N PRO A 29 12.22 -23.38 -2.90
CA PRO A 29 13.65 -23.19 -3.16
C PRO A 29 13.96 -22.79 -4.60
N THR A 30 13.04 -23.04 -5.51
CA THR A 30 13.15 -22.78 -6.95
C THR A 30 11.99 -21.91 -7.44
N ALA A 31 11.71 -21.93 -8.74
CA ALA A 31 10.54 -21.32 -9.31
C ALA A 31 9.33 -22.27 -9.15
N SER A 32 8.24 -21.74 -8.62
CA SER A 32 6.94 -22.41 -8.54
C SER A 32 6.22 -22.39 -9.90
N PHE A 33 4.91 -22.58 -9.90
CA PHE A 33 4.07 -22.55 -11.10
C PHE A 33 3.64 -21.12 -11.49
N TRP A 34 2.89 -21.00 -12.57
CA TRP A 34 2.28 -19.77 -13.08
C TRP A 34 3.33 -18.70 -13.42
N ASP A 35 3.15 -17.50 -12.92
CA ASP A 35 3.97 -16.34 -13.25
C ASP A 35 5.26 -16.25 -12.42
N CYS A 36 5.41 -17.09 -11.39
CA CYS A 36 6.56 -17.08 -10.48
C CYS A 36 7.92 -17.14 -11.20
N PRO A 37 8.17 -18.05 -12.18
CA PRO A 37 9.42 -18.06 -12.93
C PRO A 37 9.66 -16.80 -13.73
N GLU A 38 8.60 -16.21 -14.29
CA GLU A 38 8.65 -14.95 -15.02
C GLU A 38 9.08 -13.82 -14.08
N PHE A 39 8.43 -13.64 -12.93
CA PHE A 39 8.75 -12.62 -11.96
C PHE A 39 10.17 -12.72 -11.41
N ILE A 40 10.66 -13.94 -11.16
CA ILE A 40 12.04 -14.16 -10.72
C ILE A 40 13.03 -13.74 -11.81
N SER A 41 12.84 -14.19 -13.06
CA SER A 41 13.76 -13.93 -14.17
C SER A 41 13.77 -12.45 -14.56
N GLN A 42 12.61 -11.82 -14.62
CA GLN A 42 12.47 -10.39 -14.95
C GLN A 42 13.00 -9.51 -13.82
N GLY A 43 12.73 -9.82 -12.56
CA GLY A 43 13.32 -9.15 -11.42
C GLY A 43 14.86 -9.25 -11.43
N ALA A 44 15.40 -10.40 -11.79
CA ALA A 44 16.85 -10.61 -11.90
C ALA A 44 17.50 -9.75 -13.00
N LYS A 45 16.80 -9.51 -14.13
CA LYS A 45 17.31 -8.75 -15.27
C LYS A 45 16.79 -7.31 -15.32
N LEU A 46 15.82 -6.92 -14.49
CA LEU A 46 15.07 -5.67 -14.58
C LEU A 46 14.36 -5.52 -15.94
N GLU A 47 13.70 -6.57 -16.38
CA GLU A 47 12.87 -6.59 -17.58
C GLU A 47 11.41 -6.25 -17.26
N ILE A 48 10.65 -5.86 -18.29
CA ILE A 48 9.22 -5.59 -18.17
C ILE A 48 8.47 -6.91 -18.31
N GLY A 49 7.55 -7.17 -17.36
CA GLY A 49 6.68 -8.35 -17.35
C GLY A 49 5.50 -8.23 -18.31
N HIS A 50 4.69 -9.32 -18.34
CA HIS A 50 3.40 -9.27 -19.02
C HIS A 50 2.53 -8.09 -18.46
N PRO A 51 1.59 -7.53 -19.25
CA PRO A 51 0.76 -6.44 -18.78
C PRO A 51 0.03 -6.76 -17.46
N PRO A 52 0.04 -5.85 -16.48
CA PRO A 52 0.45 -4.44 -16.52
C PRO A 52 1.94 -4.14 -16.22
N GLY A 53 2.84 -5.13 -16.14
CA GLY A 53 4.28 -4.94 -16.06
C GLY A 53 4.89 -4.90 -14.65
N ASN A 54 4.13 -4.68 -13.61
CA ASN A 54 4.49 -4.74 -12.17
C ASN A 54 5.85 -4.10 -11.78
N PRO A 55 6.18 -2.86 -12.19
CA PRO A 55 7.52 -2.30 -12.08
C PRO A 55 8.05 -2.20 -10.65
N ILE A 56 7.20 -1.89 -9.68
CA ILE A 56 7.61 -1.83 -8.26
C ILE A 56 7.96 -3.22 -7.73
N PHE A 57 7.24 -4.26 -8.15
CA PHE A 57 7.58 -5.63 -7.79
C PHE A 57 8.95 -6.01 -8.36
N MET A 58 9.24 -5.67 -9.63
CA MET A 58 10.54 -5.94 -10.27
C MET A 58 11.70 -5.25 -9.55
N LEU A 59 11.53 -3.99 -9.16
CA LEU A 59 12.53 -3.24 -8.38
C LEU A 59 12.77 -3.87 -7.00
N ALA A 60 11.70 -4.29 -6.33
CA ALA A 60 11.80 -4.94 -5.03
C ALA A 60 12.46 -6.33 -5.15
N ALA A 61 12.10 -7.12 -6.16
CA ALA A 61 12.71 -8.42 -6.45
C ALA A 61 14.21 -8.26 -6.74
N ARG A 62 14.59 -7.30 -7.59
CA ARG A 62 16.01 -7.01 -7.84
C ARG A 62 16.76 -6.58 -6.58
N THR A 63 16.11 -5.80 -5.74
CA THR A 63 16.68 -5.38 -4.45
C THR A 63 16.92 -6.58 -3.55
N ALA A 64 15.96 -7.50 -3.44
CA ALA A 64 16.09 -8.74 -2.69
C ALA A 64 17.27 -9.61 -3.19
N ILE A 65 17.41 -9.75 -4.51
CA ILE A 65 18.54 -10.47 -5.12
C ILE A 65 19.88 -9.79 -4.78
N ASN A 66 19.94 -8.47 -4.81
CA ASN A 66 21.16 -7.73 -4.44
C ASN A 66 21.56 -7.94 -2.98
N PHE A 67 20.61 -8.08 -2.05
CA PHE A 67 20.89 -8.44 -0.65
C PHE A 67 21.50 -9.84 -0.50
N CYS A 68 21.25 -10.74 -1.46
CA CYS A 68 21.91 -12.05 -1.54
C CYS A 68 23.25 -12.01 -2.30
N GLY A 69 23.87 -10.84 -2.42
CA GLY A 69 25.15 -10.64 -3.12
C GLY A 69 25.04 -10.57 -4.64
N GLY A 70 23.84 -10.46 -5.21
CA GLY A 70 23.60 -10.44 -6.66
C GLY A 70 23.82 -11.80 -7.35
N ASP A 71 23.95 -12.87 -6.59
CA ASP A 71 24.12 -14.24 -7.10
C ASP A 71 22.79 -14.73 -7.70
N LEU A 72 22.76 -14.84 -9.02
CA LEU A 72 21.57 -15.26 -9.76
C LEU A 72 21.14 -16.70 -9.47
N SER A 73 22.05 -17.55 -8.98
CA SER A 73 21.67 -18.91 -8.54
C SER A 73 20.76 -18.92 -7.32
N LYS A 74 20.73 -17.81 -6.57
CA LYS A 74 19.88 -17.58 -5.39
C LYS A 74 18.69 -16.68 -5.68
N ALA A 75 18.46 -16.29 -6.93
CA ALA A 75 17.41 -15.33 -7.28
C ALA A 75 16.03 -15.81 -6.81
N ALA A 76 15.68 -17.08 -7.04
CA ALA A 76 14.41 -17.65 -6.60
C ALA A 76 14.24 -17.54 -5.08
N VAL A 77 15.20 -18.04 -4.30
CA VAL A 77 15.16 -17.98 -2.84
C VAL A 77 15.09 -16.54 -2.33
N ALA A 78 15.80 -15.60 -2.97
CA ALA A 78 15.79 -14.20 -2.56
C ALA A 78 14.41 -13.55 -2.75
N VAL A 79 13.77 -13.76 -3.92
CA VAL A 79 12.46 -13.15 -4.22
C VAL A 79 11.35 -13.85 -3.43
N ASN A 80 11.39 -15.18 -3.32
CA ASN A 80 10.45 -15.93 -2.47
C ASN A 80 10.55 -15.50 -1.00
N SER A 81 11.79 -15.27 -0.48
CA SER A 81 11.98 -14.74 0.88
C SER A 81 11.41 -13.34 1.06
N MET A 82 11.48 -12.48 0.05
CA MET A 82 10.83 -11.17 0.05
C MET A 82 9.32 -11.33 0.22
N SER A 83 8.68 -12.21 -0.55
CA SER A 83 7.25 -12.51 -0.43
C SER A 83 6.89 -13.04 0.96
N ALA A 84 7.70 -13.94 1.52
CA ALA A 84 7.53 -14.49 2.87
C ALA A 84 7.55 -13.39 3.95
N LEU A 85 8.51 -12.46 3.89
CA LEU A 85 8.63 -11.37 4.85
C LEU A 85 7.50 -10.35 4.72
N LEU A 86 7.07 -10.00 3.49
CA LEU A 86 5.94 -9.11 3.25
C LEU A 86 4.63 -9.73 3.75
N SER A 87 4.46 -11.04 3.55
CA SER A 87 3.32 -11.78 4.09
C SER A 87 3.32 -11.81 5.62
N ALA A 88 4.47 -11.99 6.25
CA ALA A 88 4.59 -11.91 7.71
C ALA A 88 4.27 -10.51 8.26
N LEU A 89 4.67 -9.44 7.55
CA LEU A 89 4.26 -8.06 7.87
C LEU A 89 2.74 -7.86 7.72
N THR A 90 2.12 -8.52 6.76
CA THR A 90 0.65 -8.54 6.61
C THR A 90 -0.01 -9.13 7.86
N ILE A 91 0.50 -10.23 8.40
CA ILE A 91 0.00 -10.85 9.64
C ILE A 91 0.15 -9.91 10.84
N LEU A 92 1.26 -9.20 10.98
CA LEU A 92 1.45 -8.17 12.00
C LEU A 92 0.37 -7.09 11.94
N LEU A 93 0.14 -6.53 10.75
CA LEU A 93 -0.85 -5.48 10.52
C LEU A 93 -2.28 -5.98 10.73
N LEU A 94 -2.55 -7.22 10.33
CA LEU A 94 -3.84 -7.88 10.57
C LEU A 94 -4.10 -8.04 12.07
N PHE A 95 -3.11 -8.53 12.85
CA PHE A 95 -3.23 -8.61 14.31
C PHE A 95 -3.58 -7.25 14.92
N TRP A 96 -2.84 -6.19 14.55
CA TRP A 96 -3.11 -4.85 15.07
C TRP A 96 -4.47 -4.29 14.61
N THR A 97 -4.91 -4.64 13.42
CA THR A 97 -6.25 -4.27 12.93
C THR A 97 -7.35 -4.94 13.73
N ILE A 98 -7.25 -6.26 13.96
CA ILE A 98 -8.22 -7.01 14.74
C ILE A 98 -8.29 -6.48 16.17
N THR A 99 -7.15 -6.38 16.85
CA THR A 99 -7.12 -5.89 18.25
C THR A 99 -7.68 -4.47 18.38
N HIS A 100 -7.40 -3.60 17.38
CA HIS A 100 -7.96 -2.26 17.33
C HIS A 100 -9.50 -2.27 17.23
N LEU A 101 -10.05 -3.04 16.28
CA LEU A 101 -11.49 -3.12 16.07
C LEU A 101 -12.21 -3.75 17.27
N VAL A 102 -11.68 -4.84 17.82
CA VAL A 102 -12.26 -5.50 19.01
C VAL A 102 -12.19 -4.57 20.22
N LYS A 103 -11.09 -3.82 20.39
CA LYS A 103 -10.99 -2.81 21.44
C LYS A 103 -12.12 -1.77 21.31
N LYS A 104 -12.38 -1.24 20.11
CA LYS A 104 -13.48 -0.28 19.87
C LYS A 104 -14.86 -0.82 20.21
N LEU A 105 -15.06 -2.12 20.06
CA LEU A 105 -16.35 -2.76 20.40
C LEU A 105 -16.54 -2.99 21.90
N LEU A 106 -15.46 -3.17 22.67
CA LEU A 106 -15.51 -3.61 24.05
C LEU A 106 -15.18 -2.54 25.08
N VAL A 107 -14.55 -1.44 24.66
CA VAL A 107 -14.04 -0.41 25.56
C VAL A 107 -14.60 0.94 25.15
N THR A 108 -15.28 1.61 26.07
CA THR A 108 -15.80 2.96 25.86
C THR A 108 -14.64 3.96 25.80
N ASP A 109 -14.78 4.98 24.95
CA ASP A 109 -13.79 6.04 24.85
C ASP A 109 -13.57 6.73 26.20
N GLY A 110 -12.32 6.83 26.64
CA GLY A 110 -11.92 7.41 27.94
C GLY A 110 -11.79 6.39 29.09
N GLU A 111 -12.29 5.16 28.97
CA GLU A 111 -12.18 4.09 29.97
C GLU A 111 -11.01 3.10 29.71
N GLU A 112 -10.12 3.45 28.83
CA GLU A 112 -9.05 2.57 28.35
C GLU A 112 -8.05 2.14 29.43
N ASP A 113 -7.89 2.94 30.50
CA ASP A 113 -7.02 2.61 31.62
C ASP A 113 -7.70 1.70 32.66
N GLN A 114 -9.02 1.48 32.54
CA GLN A 114 -9.84 0.66 33.45
C GLN A 114 -10.23 -0.70 32.87
N MET A 115 -9.57 -1.13 31.76
CA MET A 115 -9.88 -2.42 31.13
C MET A 115 -9.73 -3.58 32.10
N SER A 116 -10.77 -4.42 32.17
CA SER A 116 -10.76 -5.67 32.94
C SER A 116 -9.82 -6.71 32.29
N LEU A 117 -9.39 -7.69 33.06
CA LEU A 117 -8.61 -8.81 32.55
C LEU A 117 -9.35 -9.54 31.44
N THR A 118 -10.67 -9.70 31.54
CA THR A 118 -11.49 -10.33 30.50
C THR A 118 -11.43 -9.56 29.19
N GLN A 119 -11.56 -8.23 29.22
CA GLN A 119 -11.44 -7.40 28.02
C GLN A 119 -10.05 -7.55 27.39
N TYR A 120 -8.98 -7.53 28.18
CA TYR A 120 -7.63 -7.80 27.69
C TYR A 120 -7.51 -9.16 26.99
N LEU A 121 -8.01 -10.22 27.60
CA LEU A 121 -7.96 -11.58 27.06
C LEU A 121 -8.76 -11.69 25.76
N VAL A 122 -9.96 -11.09 25.70
CA VAL A 122 -10.78 -11.12 24.48
C VAL A 122 -10.12 -10.34 23.35
N ILE A 123 -9.60 -9.13 23.62
CA ILE A 123 -8.97 -8.31 22.58
C ILE A 123 -7.72 -9.01 22.03
N MET A 124 -6.81 -9.43 22.90
CA MET A 124 -5.55 -10.05 22.48
C MET A 124 -5.78 -11.45 21.89
N GLY A 125 -6.68 -12.24 22.50
CA GLY A 125 -7.05 -13.56 22.01
C GLY A 125 -7.67 -13.52 20.61
N SER A 126 -8.59 -12.58 20.35
CA SER A 126 -9.16 -12.39 19.01
C SER A 126 -8.08 -12.06 17.97
N GLY A 127 -7.13 -11.17 18.32
CA GLY A 127 -6.00 -10.85 17.47
C GLY A 127 -5.12 -12.06 17.17
N VAL A 128 -4.76 -12.84 18.18
CA VAL A 128 -3.94 -14.06 18.04
C VAL A 128 -4.64 -15.10 17.17
N VAL A 129 -5.90 -15.42 17.48
CA VAL A 129 -6.67 -16.42 16.73
C VAL A 129 -6.83 -16.00 15.26
N GLY A 130 -7.22 -14.73 15.00
CA GLY A 130 -7.41 -14.25 13.65
C GLY A 130 -6.10 -14.20 12.85
N ALA A 131 -5.01 -13.74 13.46
CA ALA A 131 -3.69 -13.70 12.83
C ALA A 131 -3.17 -15.11 12.51
N LEU A 132 -3.25 -16.07 13.46
CA LEU A 132 -2.76 -17.42 13.23
C LEU A 132 -3.65 -18.21 12.25
N ALA A 133 -4.97 -18.04 12.31
CA ALA A 133 -5.87 -18.66 11.33
C ALA A 133 -5.53 -18.21 9.90
N TYR A 134 -5.21 -16.92 9.71
CA TYR A 134 -4.82 -16.41 8.40
C TYR A 134 -3.40 -16.83 8.02
N THR A 135 -2.46 -16.90 8.98
CA THR A 135 -1.08 -17.38 8.76
C THR A 135 -1.07 -18.78 8.14
N TRP A 136 -1.93 -19.67 8.60
CA TRP A 136 -1.99 -21.07 8.18
C TRP A 136 -3.15 -21.39 7.23
N SER A 137 -3.80 -20.36 6.64
CA SER A 137 -4.75 -20.61 5.56
C SER A 137 -4.03 -21.01 4.28
N ASP A 138 -4.48 -22.05 3.60
CA ASP A 138 -3.82 -22.61 2.40
C ASP A 138 -3.50 -21.55 1.35
N THR A 139 -4.47 -20.76 0.96
CA THR A 139 -4.32 -19.77 -0.11
C THR A 139 -3.29 -18.69 0.24
N PHE A 140 -3.32 -18.20 1.48
CA PHE A 140 -2.38 -17.15 1.88
C PHE A 140 -0.96 -17.71 2.07
N TRP A 141 -0.83 -18.91 2.65
CA TRP A 141 0.46 -19.58 2.81
C TRP A 141 1.10 -19.88 1.45
N PHE A 142 0.33 -20.42 0.52
CA PHE A 142 0.81 -20.68 -0.84
C PHE A 142 1.41 -19.43 -1.47
N SER A 143 0.67 -18.30 -1.49
CA SER A 143 1.17 -17.03 -2.02
C SER A 143 2.32 -16.41 -1.21
N ALA A 144 2.49 -16.80 0.06
CA ALA A 144 3.55 -16.25 0.91
C ALA A 144 4.92 -16.87 0.62
N VAL A 145 4.99 -18.07 0.07
CA VAL A 145 6.23 -18.84 -0.10
C VAL A 145 6.81 -18.81 -1.52
N GLU A 146 6.16 -18.06 -2.42
CA GLU A 146 6.55 -17.96 -3.83
C GLU A 146 6.64 -16.51 -4.32
N ALA A 147 7.34 -16.29 -5.43
CA ALA A 147 7.56 -14.97 -6.02
C ALA A 147 6.33 -14.52 -6.81
N GLU A 148 5.31 -14.09 -6.07
CA GLU A 148 4.06 -13.57 -6.62
C GLU A 148 3.73 -12.18 -6.10
N VAL A 149 3.06 -11.40 -6.94
CA VAL A 149 2.65 -10.01 -6.60
C VAL A 149 1.66 -9.95 -5.44
N TYR A 150 0.96 -11.05 -5.14
CA TYR A 150 -0.10 -11.10 -4.13
C TYR A 150 0.41 -10.88 -2.71
N ALA A 151 1.60 -11.35 -2.38
CA ALA A 151 2.22 -11.12 -1.08
C ALA A 151 2.46 -9.61 -0.84
N PHE A 152 3.02 -8.92 -1.82
CA PHE A 152 3.27 -7.48 -1.73
C PHE A 152 1.96 -6.67 -1.75
N SER A 153 1.01 -7.03 -2.61
CA SER A 153 -0.31 -6.39 -2.67
C SER A 153 -1.07 -6.54 -1.36
N SER A 154 -1.03 -7.72 -0.74
CA SER A 154 -1.65 -7.98 0.56
C SER A 154 -1.04 -7.15 1.67
N PHE A 155 0.29 -6.97 1.66
CA PHE A 155 0.98 -6.07 2.58
C PHE A 155 0.51 -4.62 2.41
N CYS A 156 0.46 -4.11 1.18
CA CYS A 156 -0.04 -2.76 0.90
C CYS A 156 -1.50 -2.60 1.37
N THR A 157 -2.34 -3.60 1.13
CA THR A 157 -3.74 -3.63 1.57
C THR A 157 -3.84 -3.54 3.10
N ALA A 158 -3.11 -4.39 3.82
CA ALA A 158 -3.10 -4.38 5.28
C ALA A 158 -2.56 -3.06 5.85
N LEU A 159 -1.53 -2.49 5.21
CA LEU A 159 -0.96 -1.20 5.58
C LEU A 159 -1.97 -0.06 5.41
N VAL A 160 -2.68 -0.02 4.29
CA VAL A 160 -3.72 0.98 4.03
C VAL A 160 -4.86 0.89 5.06
N PHE A 161 -5.32 -0.34 5.37
CA PHE A 161 -6.33 -0.55 6.42
C PHE A 161 -5.84 -0.11 7.79
N TRP A 162 -4.62 -0.42 8.16
CA TRP A 162 -4.05 0.04 9.42
C TRP A 162 -3.91 1.56 9.49
N LEU A 163 -3.50 2.20 8.38
CA LEU A 163 -3.36 3.65 8.30
C LEU A 163 -4.71 4.37 8.41
N ILE A 164 -5.79 3.86 7.79
CA ILE A 164 -7.11 4.51 7.89
C ILE A 164 -7.66 4.41 9.31
N LEU A 165 -7.43 3.31 10.02
CA LEU A 165 -7.79 3.20 11.43
C LEU A 165 -6.96 4.16 12.32
N LYS A 166 -5.68 4.37 12.00
CA LYS A 166 -4.84 5.38 12.67
C LYS A 166 -5.34 6.79 12.41
N TRP A 167 -5.74 7.08 11.17
CA TRP A 167 -6.35 8.36 10.82
C TRP A 167 -7.66 8.58 11.57
N GLU A 168 -8.53 7.59 11.60
CA GLU A 168 -9.83 7.68 12.27
C GLU A 168 -9.70 8.10 13.73
N ASN A 169 -8.74 7.53 14.46
CA ASN A 169 -8.47 7.90 15.86
C ASN A 169 -7.95 9.32 16.03
N ARG A 170 -7.37 9.92 14.99
CA ARG A 170 -6.71 11.23 15.03
C ARG A 170 -7.33 12.24 14.07
N ALA A 171 -8.48 11.93 13.49
CA ALA A 171 -9.09 12.73 12.42
C ALA A 171 -9.43 14.17 12.84
N ASP A 172 -9.55 14.41 14.14
CA ASP A 172 -9.86 15.72 14.73
C ASP A 172 -8.59 16.46 15.22
N GLU A 173 -7.41 15.82 15.15
CA GLU A 173 -6.14 16.45 15.47
C GLU A 173 -5.60 17.31 14.29
N PRO A 174 -4.83 18.37 14.57
CA PRO A 174 -4.13 19.13 13.53
C PRO A 174 -3.23 18.21 12.68
N ASN A 175 -3.21 18.45 11.36
CA ASN A 175 -2.39 17.68 10.40
C ASN A 175 -2.71 16.18 10.30
N SER A 176 -3.89 15.74 10.70
CA SER A 176 -4.35 14.36 10.52
C SER A 176 -4.40 13.93 9.04
N ASP A 177 -4.60 14.87 8.12
CA ASP A 177 -4.64 14.66 6.66
C ASP A 177 -3.38 13.97 6.11
N ARG A 178 -2.24 14.04 6.81
CA ARG A 178 -1.01 13.32 6.45
C ARG A 178 -1.19 11.82 6.30
N TYR A 179 -2.09 11.22 7.07
CA TYR A 179 -2.41 9.79 6.94
C TYR A 179 -3.17 9.50 5.65
N LEU A 180 -4.10 10.38 5.24
CA LEU A 180 -4.84 10.24 3.98
C LEU A 180 -3.91 10.40 2.77
N ILE A 181 -2.96 11.35 2.83
CA ILE A 181 -1.92 11.52 1.80
C ILE A 181 -1.05 10.27 1.71
N LEU A 182 -0.62 9.72 2.87
CA LEU A 182 0.17 8.48 2.88
C LEU A 182 -0.62 7.28 2.34
N ILE A 183 -1.92 7.17 2.65
CA ILE A 183 -2.82 6.15 2.09
C ILE A 183 -2.88 6.28 0.57
N ALA A 184 -3.09 7.49 0.04
CA ALA A 184 -3.11 7.73 -1.40
C ALA A 184 -1.79 7.35 -2.07
N TYR A 185 -0.65 7.66 -1.43
CA TYR A 185 0.68 7.26 -1.90
C TYR A 185 0.85 5.74 -1.93
N VAL A 186 0.52 5.04 -0.83
CA VAL A 186 0.61 3.57 -0.76
C VAL A 186 -0.29 2.90 -1.79
N ILE A 187 -1.50 3.43 -2.02
CA ILE A 187 -2.39 2.95 -3.09
C ILE A 187 -1.72 3.15 -4.46
N GLY A 188 -1.17 4.33 -4.74
CA GLY A 188 -0.47 4.61 -5.99
C GLY A 188 0.70 3.65 -6.24
N VAL A 189 1.58 3.47 -5.25
CA VAL A 189 2.69 2.50 -5.32
C VAL A 189 2.17 1.07 -5.52
N SER A 190 1.10 0.71 -4.81
CA SER A 190 0.52 -0.63 -4.90
C SER A 190 -0.12 -0.94 -6.26
N VAL A 191 -0.64 0.05 -6.97
CA VAL A 191 -1.13 -0.12 -8.34
C VAL A 191 -0.01 -0.59 -9.27
N ALA A 192 1.22 -0.12 -9.06
CA ALA A 192 2.40 -0.58 -9.79
C ALA A 192 2.95 -1.96 -9.31
N VAL A 193 2.32 -2.56 -8.30
CA VAL A 193 2.51 -3.97 -7.91
C VAL A 193 1.35 -4.80 -8.41
N HIS A 194 0.12 -4.43 -8.04
CA HIS A 194 -1.11 -5.11 -8.46
C HIS A 194 -2.34 -4.25 -8.16
N LEU A 195 -3.34 -4.28 -9.04
CA LEU A 195 -4.55 -3.45 -8.94
C LEU A 195 -5.49 -3.82 -7.76
N LEU A 196 -5.27 -4.96 -7.11
CA LEU A 196 -6.13 -5.48 -6.05
C LEU A 196 -6.35 -4.49 -4.90
N ASN A 197 -5.34 -3.68 -4.58
CA ASN A 197 -5.43 -2.70 -3.48
C ASN A 197 -6.49 -1.60 -3.73
N LEU A 198 -6.93 -1.38 -4.97
CA LEU A 198 -8.04 -0.45 -5.26
C LEU A 198 -9.34 -0.89 -4.57
N LEU A 199 -9.50 -2.17 -4.24
CA LEU A 199 -10.65 -2.68 -3.49
C LEU A 199 -10.73 -2.14 -2.05
N CYS A 200 -9.67 -1.52 -1.52
CA CYS A 200 -9.70 -0.84 -0.23
C CYS A 200 -10.46 0.50 -0.27
N ILE A 201 -10.58 1.13 -1.44
CA ILE A 201 -11.15 2.48 -1.59
C ILE A 201 -12.57 2.58 -1.02
N PRO A 202 -13.51 1.64 -1.27
CA PRO A 202 -14.84 1.69 -0.66
C PRO A 202 -14.82 1.71 0.87
N ALA A 203 -13.96 0.89 1.49
CA ALA A 203 -13.83 0.87 2.94
C ALA A 203 -13.25 2.18 3.49
N ILE A 204 -12.22 2.74 2.83
CA ILE A 204 -11.61 4.03 3.21
C ILE A 204 -12.63 5.15 3.14
N VAL A 205 -13.40 5.22 2.05
CA VAL A 205 -14.43 6.26 1.85
C VAL A 205 -15.54 6.14 2.88
N LEU A 206 -15.96 4.91 3.24
CA LEU A 206 -16.93 4.69 4.31
C LEU A 206 -16.39 5.12 5.69
N VAL A 207 -15.17 4.76 6.04
CA VAL A 207 -14.54 5.20 7.30
C VAL A 207 -14.47 6.72 7.34
N PHE A 208 -14.07 7.37 6.24
CA PHE A 208 -14.05 8.82 6.12
C PHE A 208 -15.45 9.42 6.30
N TYR A 209 -16.47 8.87 5.64
CA TYR A 209 -17.85 9.32 5.73
C TYR A 209 -18.37 9.24 7.18
N TYR A 210 -18.24 8.08 7.82
CA TYR A 210 -18.73 7.90 9.19
C TYR A 210 -17.97 8.73 10.22
N LYS A 211 -16.71 9.06 9.97
CA LYS A 211 -15.91 9.89 10.89
C LYS A 211 -16.16 11.39 10.72
N LYS A 212 -16.34 11.87 9.49
CA LYS A 212 -16.42 13.32 9.21
C LYS A 212 -17.83 13.88 9.20
N PHE A 213 -18.84 13.06 8.96
CA PHE A 213 -20.24 13.48 8.89
C PHE A 213 -21.00 13.11 10.16
N LYS A 214 -21.55 14.14 10.85
CA LYS A 214 -22.30 13.96 12.12
C LYS A 214 -23.63 13.19 11.92
N ASN A 215 -24.33 13.44 10.82
CA ASN A 215 -25.62 12.86 10.51
C ASN A 215 -25.46 11.81 9.42
N THR A 216 -25.12 10.59 9.80
CA THR A 216 -24.96 9.47 8.86
C THR A 216 -26.30 8.79 8.59
N THR A 217 -26.53 8.43 7.32
CA THR A 217 -27.77 7.77 6.88
C THR A 217 -27.43 6.64 5.90
N VAL A 218 -28.37 5.70 5.72
CA VAL A 218 -28.22 4.64 4.69
C VAL A 218 -28.03 5.23 3.31
N LYS A 219 -28.81 6.27 2.95
CA LYS A 219 -28.65 6.96 1.65
C LYS A 219 -27.27 7.60 1.50
N GLY A 220 -26.74 8.21 2.57
CA GLY A 220 -25.39 8.76 2.58
C GLY A 220 -24.31 7.70 2.44
N SER A 221 -24.47 6.53 3.07
CA SER A 221 -23.55 5.38 2.89
C SER A 221 -23.54 4.86 1.46
N LEU A 222 -24.73 4.75 0.83
CA LEU A 222 -24.83 4.37 -0.58
C LEU A 222 -24.19 5.42 -1.51
N ALA A 223 -24.39 6.71 -1.21
CA ALA A 223 -23.71 7.79 -1.95
C ALA A 223 -22.19 7.73 -1.79
N ALA A 224 -21.69 7.47 -0.58
CA ALA A 224 -20.26 7.27 -0.31
C ALA A 224 -19.68 6.09 -1.12
N LEU A 225 -20.39 4.97 -1.19
CA LEU A 225 -20.01 3.82 -2.03
C LEU A 225 -20.03 4.15 -3.51
N ALA A 226 -21.02 4.92 -3.99
CA ALA A 226 -21.08 5.39 -5.38
C ALA A 226 -19.86 6.30 -5.71
N VAL A 227 -19.48 7.20 -4.79
CA VAL A 227 -18.25 8.02 -4.92
C VAL A 227 -17.03 7.14 -4.96
N ALA A 228 -16.92 6.13 -4.10
CA ALA A 228 -15.79 5.18 -4.12
C ALA A 228 -15.70 4.44 -5.45
N GLY A 229 -16.84 3.98 -5.99
CA GLY A 229 -16.89 3.37 -7.33
C GLY A 229 -16.46 4.34 -8.44
N ALA A 230 -16.90 5.59 -8.38
CA ALA A 230 -16.47 6.62 -9.34
C ALA A 230 -14.96 6.90 -9.26
N ILE A 231 -14.38 6.91 -8.06
CA ILE A 231 -12.93 7.06 -7.86
C ILE A 231 -12.17 5.88 -8.50
N ILE A 232 -12.61 4.63 -8.28
CA ILE A 232 -12.00 3.44 -8.88
C ILE A 232 -12.06 3.51 -10.41
N VAL A 233 -13.24 3.83 -10.96
CA VAL A 233 -13.43 4.00 -12.41
C VAL A 233 -12.51 5.07 -12.97
N PHE A 234 -12.41 6.22 -12.28
CA PHE A 234 -11.52 7.31 -12.67
C PHE A 234 -10.04 6.90 -12.63
N ILE A 235 -9.61 6.13 -11.62
CA ILE A 235 -8.25 5.61 -11.56
C ILE A 235 -7.99 4.66 -12.74
N LEU A 236 -8.84 3.67 -12.97
CA LEU A 236 -8.61 2.62 -13.95
C LEU A 236 -8.68 3.11 -15.41
N TRP A 237 -9.63 4.00 -15.73
CA TRP A 237 -9.84 4.47 -17.11
C TRP A 237 -9.35 5.90 -17.35
N GLY A 238 -9.21 6.70 -16.31
CA GLY A 238 -8.74 8.09 -16.42
C GLY A 238 -7.27 8.25 -16.11
N LEU A 239 -6.84 7.84 -14.92
CA LEU A 239 -5.48 8.12 -14.44
C LEU A 239 -4.43 7.18 -15.05
N VAL A 240 -4.62 5.86 -14.92
CA VAL A 240 -3.64 4.87 -15.37
C VAL A 240 -3.30 5.04 -16.86
N PRO A 241 -4.26 5.03 -17.80
CA PRO A 241 -3.96 5.27 -19.20
C PRO A 241 -3.72 6.76 -19.51
N GLY A 242 -4.30 7.67 -18.73
CA GLY A 242 -4.26 9.11 -18.98
C GLY A 242 -2.87 9.70 -18.85
N PHE A 243 -2.10 9.27 -17.86
CA PHE A 243 -0.73 9.75 -17.66
C PHE A 243 0.15 9.50 -18.90
N VAL A 244 0.13 8.27 -19.40
CA VAL A 244 0.88 7.88 -20.60
C VAL A 244 0.34 8.58 -21.85
N LYS A 245 -0.99 8.72 -21.98
CA LYS A 245 -1.60 9.46 -23.11
C LYS A 245 -1.22 10.94 -23.14
N VAL A 246 -1.13 11.59 -21.98
CA VAL A 246 -0.70 13.00 -21.93
C VAL A 246 0.76 13.12 -22.38
N ALA A 247 1.66 12.23 -21.93
CA ALA A 247 3.04 12.16 -22.40
C ALA A 247 3.10 11.97 -23.93
N GLN A 248 2.27 11.06 -24.48
CA GLN A 248 2.14 10.84 -25.91
C GLN A 248 1.65 12.10 -26.66
N TRP A 249 0.66 12.82 -26.12
CA TRP A 249 0.20 14.07 -26.75
C TRP A 249 1.27 15.16 -26.77
N PHE A 250 2.07 15.26 -25.69
CA PHE A 250 3.23 16.14 -25.68
C PHE A 250 4.21 15.76 -26.81
N GLU A 251 4.56 14.47 -26.88
CA GLU A 251 5.49 13.99 -27.91
C GLU A 251 4.98 14.29 -29.33
N LEU A 252 3.73 13.93 -29.64
CA LEU A 252 3.14 14.19 -30.94
C LEU A 252 3.07 15.69 -31.29
N PHE A 253 2.77 16.53 -30.31
CA PHE A 253 2.75 17.98 -30.52
C PHE A 253 4.15 18.53 -30.84
N PHE A 254 5.15 18.19 -30.03
CA PHE A 254 6.52 18.71 -30.25
C PHE A 254 7.16 18.15 -31.53
N VAL A 255 6.99 16.87 -31.82
CA VAL A 255 7.59 16.24 -33.01
C VAL A 255 6.82 16.58 -34.29
N ASN A 256 5.49 16.39 -34.31
CA ASN A 256 4.72 16.50 -35.54
C ASN A 256 4.30 17.94 -35.87
N THR A 257 4.06 18.80 -34.86
CA THR A 257 3.61 20.17 -35.08
C THR A 257 4.76 21.17 -35.06
N LEU A 258 5.69 21.00 -34.13
CA LEU A 258 6.84 21.91 -33.99
C LEU A 258 8.12 21.40 -34.69
N HIS A 259 8.07 20.21 -35.29
CA HIS A 259 9.18 19.55 -35.98
C HIS A 259 10.49 19.45 -35.16
N MET A 260 10.33 19.22 -33.84
CA MET A 260 11.43 19.04 -32.93
C MET A 260 11.92 17.57 -32.96
N PRO A 261 13.14 17.30 -32.46
CA PRO A 261 13.66 15.93 -32.37
C PRO A 261 12.79 14.99 -31.57
N TYR A 262 12.83 13.69 -31.88
CA TYR A 262 12.16 12.65 -31.11
C TYR A 262 12.51 12.72 -29.62
N ASN A 263 11.58 12.37 -28.76
CA ASN A 263 11.63 12.43 -27.29
C ASN A 263 11.58 13.85 -26.69
N THR A 264 11.51 14.93 -27.47
CA THR A 264 11.42 16.29 -26.93
C THR A 264 10.19 16.49 -26.07
N GLY A 265 9.05 16.03 -26.54
CA GLY A 265 7.78 16.17 -25.82
C GLY A 265 7.78 15.40 -24.50
N VAL A 266 8.28 14.15 -24.49
CA VAL A 266 8.41 13.33 -23.28
C VAL A 266 9.37 13.96 -22.28
N VAL A 267 10.52 14.48 -22.74
CA VAL A 267 11.47 15.17 -21.86
C VAL A 267 10.84 16.41 -21.22
N ILE A 268 10.10 17.22 -21.99
CA ILE A 268 9.42 18.42 -21.46
C ILE A 268 8.35 18.01 -20.45
N TYR A 269 7.54 16.98 -20.74
CA TYR A 269 6.54 16.45 -19.82
C TYR A 269 7.18 16.00 -18.50
N THR A 270 8.25 15.22 -18.56
CA THR A 270 9.02 14.77 -17.41
C THR A 270 9.59 15.92 -16.59
N LEU A 271 10.11 16.97 -17.26
CA LEU A 271 10.60 18.17 -16.57
C LEU A 271 9.48 18.94 -15.84
N LEU A 272 8.25 18.97 -16.39
CA LEU A 272 7.09 19.54 -15.72
C LEU A 272 6.71 18.74 -14.48
N ASP A 273 6.77 17.42 -14.53
CA ASP A 273 6.55 16.56 -13.37
C ASP A 273 7.59 16.82 -12.27
N PHE A 274 8.88 16.90 -12.64
CA PHE A 274 9.94 17.28 -11.70
C PHE A 274 9.75 18.69 -11.11
N ALA A 275 9.22 19.63 -11.88
CA ALA A 275 8.92 20.97 -11.39
C ALA A 275 7.86 20.96 -10.27
N VAL A 276 6.87 20.04 -10.32
CA VAL A 276 5.90 19.88 -9.23
C VAL A 276 6.57 19.34 -7.96
N PHE A 277 7.52 18.39 -8.09
CA PHE A 277 8.30 17.92 -6.93
C PHE A 277 9.15 19.05 -6.33
N ALA A 278 9.84 19.81 -7.17
CA ALA A 278 10.63 20.95 -6.71
C ALA A 278 9.77 22.00 -5.99
N TRP A 279 8.56 22.27 -6.52
CA TRP A 279 7.60 23.15 -5.87
C TRP A 279 7.13 22.61 -4.51
N ALA A 280 6.83 21.32 -4.41
CA ALA A 280 6.44 20.70 -3.14
C ALA A 280 7.55 20.81 -2.09
N LEU A 281 8.81 20.55 -2.47
CA LEU A 281 9.97 20.69 -1.59
C LEU A 281 10.19 22.14 -1.16
N TYR A 282 10.01 23.10 -2.08
CA TYR A 282 10.11 24.54 -1.79
C TYR A 282 9.06 24.97 -0.77
N GLU A 283 7.79 24.60 -0.95
CA GLU A 283 6.71 24.94 -0.01
C GLU A 283 6.91 24.27 1.35
N LEU A 284 7.40 23.02 1.39
CA LEU A 284 7.75 22.32 2.63
C LEU A 284 8.89 23.01 3.38
N TYR A 285 9.88 23.52 2.66
CA TYR A 285 11.01 24.25 3.27
C TYR A 285 10.57 25.59 3.85
N ASN A 286 9.80 26.37 3.09
CA ASN A 286 9.41 27.72 3.49
C ASN A 286 8.32 27.78 4.55
N GLN A 287 7.47 26.76 4.66
CA GLN A 287 6.39 26.63 5.66
C GLN A 287 5.45 27.83 5.82
N GLN A 288 5.38 28.73 4.83
CA GLN A 288 4.62 29.99 4.92
C GLN A 288 3.12 29.83 4.68
N ASN A 289 2.70 28.80 3.91
CA ASN A 289 1.30 28.64 3.52
C ASN A 289 0.86 27.18 3.56
N ALA A 290 0.09 26.82 4.59
CA ALA A 290 -0.40 25.46 4.81
C ALA A 290 -1.23 24.91 3.63
N THR A 291 -1.99 25.76 2.92
CA THR A 291 -2.77 25.34 1.75
C THR A 291 -1.87 24.99 0.57
N ARG A 292 -0.86 25.82 0.29
CA ARG A 292 0.10 25.55 -0.79
C ARG A 292 0.90 24.27 -0.51
N ILE A 293 1.33 24.06 0.74
CA ILE A 293 2.01 22.83 1.16
C ILE A 293 1.11 21.62 0.89
N LYS A 294 -0.15 21.66 1.33
CA LYS A 294 -1.09 20.55 1.09
C LYS A 294 -1.27 20.26 -0.40
N VAL A 295 -1.49 21.28 -1.21
CA VAL A 295 -1.71 21.13 -2.66
C VAL A 295 -0.46 20.60 -3.35
N SER A 296 0.71 21.22 -3.14
CA SER A 296 1.95 20.82 -3.82
C SER A 296 2.38 19.40 -3.43
N VAL A 297 2.31 19.04 -2.15
CA VAL A 297 2.64 17.69 -1.67
C VAL A 297 1.65 16.66 -2.20
N THR A 298 0.35 16.97 -2.22
CA THR A 298 -0.65 16.06 -2.78
C THR A 298 -0.42 15.81 -4.27
N LEU A 299 -0.13 16.85 -5.05
CA LEU A 299 0.20 16.72 -6.48
C LEU A 299 1.50 15.93 -6.69
N ALA A 300 2.55 16.20 -5.93
CA ALA A 300 3.80 15.46 -6.02
C ALA A 300 3.63 13.97 -5.69
N VAL A 301 2.87 13.64 -4.64
CA VAL A 301 2.53 12.26 -4.25
C VAL A 301 1.72 11.58 -5.37
N PHE A 302 0.75 12.29 -5.95
CA PHE A 302 -0.06 11.80 -7.04
C PHE A 302 0.78 11.48 -8.28
N ILE A 303 1.60 12.42 -8.74
CA ILE A 303 2.52 12.23 -9.89
C ILE A 303 3.49 11.08 -9.60
N SER A 304 4.05 11.02 -8.38
CA SER A 304 4.93 9.91 -7.98
C SER A 304 4.26 8.55 -8.13
N GLY A 305 3.01 8.42 -7.67
CA GLY A 305 2.23 7.20 -7.87
C GLY A 305 2.02 6.87 -9.35
N MET A 306 1.77 7.88 -10.18
CA MET A 306 1.55 7.71 -11.62
C MET A 306 2.82 7.35 -12.39
N CYS A 307 3.99 7.90 -12.03
CA CYS A 307 5.28 7.56 -12.65
C CYS A 307 5.65 6.08 -12.50
N PHE A 308 5.08 5.36 -11.52
CA PHE A 308 5.30 3.93 -11.35
C PHE A 308 4.34 3.04 -12.16
N ILE A 309 3.36 3.63 -12.82
CA ILE A 309 2.33 2.92 -13.61
C ILE A 309 2.62 3.04 -15.12
N GLY A 310 3.25 4.14 -15.53
CA GLY A 310 3.64 4.44 -16.92
C GLY A 310 5.02 3.96 -17.26
#